data_71087c52ac6f7b40ca462b98d7f43a24
#
_entry.id   71087c52ac6f7b40ca462b98d7f43a24
#
_cell.length_a   1.000
_cell.length_b   1.000
_cell.length_c   1.000
_cell.angle_alpha   90.00
_cell.angle_beta   90.00
_cell.angle_gamma   90.00
#
_symmetry.space_group_name_H-M   'P 1'
#
loop_
_entity.id
_entity.type
_entity.pdbx_description
1 polymer ?
#
loop_
_entity_poly.entity_id
_entity_poly.type
_entity_poly.pdbx_seq_one_letter_code
_entity_poly.pdbx_strand_id
1 'polypeptide(L)'
;MTEKKEFGRSGNRDGSEQRNDRNNRSYGERREDRGSSFHNGKRDDRGSSFRGGKRDDRRSNFHDGQRDDRRNYSHDGREDARNNYERDGKFSRGDSDTFKGKTGFKGDAGKPKFDRKQREHAGGEKRPRTAANLDPRQIALETLLDVSVREAYAQLALEKRLKQSRLDARDTAFITRMVYGTIERRITLDYQLDQIIEHDGEIEPVIREILRMGAYQILYMDRVPDMAAVNESVQLTRKMKMGYLAGFVNGILRNLIRKKDELVWPKPEENPARYLSIMFSAPVEFAEMLIDEFGEHEALEILKFRPQKNYESIRPNLLRCDEARLRRLLNDDEFEYESGKVDGTLRVYNAGDMTKLRAYANGLFAIQGESSVLAARAVEAKPGQTILDACAAPGGKTAVISEMMQDTGRVYAWDTHAHRVRLIKGTAERLHIENIRPAMRDAAIERPTMQETLDAAIIDAPCSGSGVIGNKPDLKYRISREAVQSLCKTQQAILNAVSDMVKKGGTLVYSTCSIFKDENEQQIRSFLSTHPDFYVESITSLLPDDLKEHETPYGLQLFAHRDDMDGFYICKMKKMDFVSVK
;
A
#
# COMPACT_ATOMS: atom_id res chain seq x y z
N MET A 1 -9.30 64.32 -18.57
CA MET A 1 -8.59 64.44 -19.86
C MET A 1 -8.70 63.06 -20.48
N THR A 2 -9.82 62.78 -21.21
CA THR A 2 -10.01 63.01 -22.67
C THR A 2 -9.05 62.13 -23.47
N GLU A 3 -9.38 61.23 -24.35
CA GLU A 3 -10.50 60.99 -25.30
C GLU A 3 -10.27 59.59 -25.89
N LYS A 4 -11.21 58.67 -26.05
CA LYS A 4 -12.20 58.44 -27.14
C LYS A 4 -11.65 58.46 -28.57
N LYS A 5 -11.89 57.33 -29.27
CA LYS A 5 -12.54 57.15 -30.57
C LYS A 5 -12.25 55.71 -31.09
N GLU A 6 -13.16 54.82 -31.27
CA GLU A 6 -14.35 54.59 -32.10
C GLU A 6 -14.06 54.52 -33.64
N PHE A 7 -14.81 53.58 -34.25
CA PHE A 7 -15.24 53.34 -35.64
C PHE A 7 -14.31 52.51 -36.52
N GLY A 8 -14.78 51.58 -37.28
CA GLY A 8 -16.11 51.11 -37.68
C GLY A 8 -15.99 50.00 -38.74
N ARG A 9 -16.96 49.18 -38.79
CA ARG A 9 -17.85 48.69 -39.86
C ARG A 9 -17.27 48.46 -41.28
N SER A 10 -17.51 47.33 -41.88
CA SER A 10 -18.64 46.85 -42.70
C SER A 10 -18.05 45.80 -43.67
N GLY A 11 -18.68 44.81 -44.18
CA GLY A 11 -20.01 44.41 -44.44
C GLY A 11 -20.00 43.25 -45.41
N ASN A 12 -20.92 42.39 -45.25
CA ASN A 12 -21.84 41.74 -46.24
C ASN A 12 -21.34 41.21 -47.58
N ARG A 13 -21.67 39.99 -47.93
CA ARG A 13 -22.85 39.50 -48.63
C ARG A 13 -22.63 38.06 -49.14
N ASP A 14 -23.61 37.24 -48.88
CA ASP A 14 -24.58 36.55 -49.77
C ASP A 14 -23.96 35.49 -50.67
N GLY A 15 -24.54 34.37 -50.83
CA GLY A 15 -25.89 33.87 -50.81
C GLY A 15 -25.98 32.41 -51.28
N SER A 16 -27.07 31.90 -50.92
CA SER A 16 -28.10 31.10 -51.61
C SER A 16 -27.80 29.59 -51.81
N GLU A 17 -28.61 28.79 -51.17
CA GLU A 17 -29.86 28.14 -51.61
C GLU A 17 -29.64 27.01 -52.65
N GLN A 18 -30.08 25.83 -52.36
CA GLN A 18 -31.41 25.17 -52.56
C GLN A 18 -31.27 23.68 -52.31
N ARG A 19 -32.07 23.10 -51.42
CA ARG A 19 -33.35 22.38 -51.59
C ARG A 19 -33.35 21.24 -52.62
N ASN A 20 -33.67 20.05 -52.10
CA ASN A 20 -34.88 19.22 -52.42
C ASN A 20 -34.68 17.84 -51.78
N ASP A 21 -35.48 17.44 -50.87
CA ASP A 21 -36.87 17.01 -50.82
C ASP A 21 -37.17 15.63 -51.43
N ARG A 22 -37.80 14.80 -50.57
CA ARG A 22 -38.76 13.73 -50.84
C ARG A 22 -38.28 12.35 -51.25
N ASN A 23 -38.66 11.28 -50.58
CA ASN A 23 -39.97 10.66 -50.28
C ASN A 23 -39.73 9.40 -49.47
N ASN A 24 -40.26 9.15 -48.34
CA ASN A 24 -41.60 8.78 -47.89
C ASN A 24 -42.27 7.61 -48.62
N ARG A 25 -42.50 6.53 -47.84
CA ARG A 25 -43.64 5.58 -47.84
C ARG A 25 -43.21 4.32 -47.11
N SER A 26 -43.58 4.02 -45.84
CA SER A 26 -44.87 3.60 -45.26
C SER A 26 -45.52 2.40 -45.95
N TYR A 27 -45.83 1.43 -45.13
CA TYR A 27 -46.84 0.38 -45.09
C TYR A 27 -46.21 -0.90 -44.52
N GLY A 28 -46.74 -1.60 -43.54
CA GLY A 28 -48.05 -1.61 -42.93
C GLY A 28 -48.16 -2.91 -42.17
N GLU A 29 -48.81 -2.86 -41.10
CA GLU A 29 -49.23 -3.94 -40.23
C GLU A 29 -49.78 -5.18 -40.95
N ARG A 30 -49.57 -6.34 -40.35
CA ARG A 30 -50.71 -7.25 -40.01
C ARG A 30 -50.27 -8.37 -39.05
N ARG A 31 -51.02 -8.44 -38.01
CA ARG A 31 -51.33 -9.52 -37.08
C ARG A 31 -51.79 -10.80 -37.80
N GLU A 32 -51.60 -11.90 -37.09
CA GLU A 32 -52.55 -12.93 -36.62
C GLU A 32 -51.78 -14.21 -36.29
N ASP A 33 -51.69 -14.62 -35.07
CA ASP A 33 -52.58 -15.40 -34.20
C ASP A 33 -52.79 -16.85 -34.63
N ARG A 34 -52.73 -17.70 -33.62
CA ARG A 34 -53.13 -19.10 -33.39
C ARG A 34 -51.97 -20.05 -33.25
N GLY A 35 -51.79 -20.73 -32.14
CA GLY A 35 -52.72 -21.22 -31.13
C GLY A 35 -52.60 -22.74 -31.03
N SER A 36 -52.67 -23.24 -29.81
CA SER A 36 -52.90 -24.62 -29.41
C SER A 36 -51.67 -25.54 -29.36
N SER A 37 -51.26 -26.01 -28.24
CA SER A 37 -51.82 -26.75 -27.07
C SER A 37 -51.67 -28.26 -27.19
N PHE A 38 -51.34 -28.87 -26.03
CA PHE A 38 -51.48 -30.28 -25.61
C PHE A 38 -50.42 -31.25 -26.13
N HIS A 39 -49.88 -32.20 -25.41
CA HIS A 39 -50.27 -32.93 -24.22
C HIS A 39 -49.07 -33.67 -23.63
N ASN A 40 -48.98 -33.73 -22.35
CA ASN A 40 -48.83 -34.83 -21.42
C ASN A 40 -48.48 -36.23 -21.99
N GLY A 41 -47.50 -36.88 -21.42
CA GLY A 41 -47.26 -38.31 -21.54
C GLY A 41 -46.30 -38.80 -20.50
N LYS A 42 -46.82 -39.29 -19.42
CA LYS A 42 -46.21 -40.09 -18.36
C LYS A 42 -45.84 -41.48 -18.81
N ARG A 43 -44.96 -42.12 -17.97
CA ARG A 43 -44.79 -43.59 -17.73
C ARG A 43 -43.74 -44.25 -18.61
N ASP A 44 -43.02 -45.29 -18.19
CA ASP A 44 -42.85 -46.01 -16.93
C ASP A 44 -41.57 -46.84 -17.06
N ASP A 45 -40.96 -47.05 -15.90
CA ASP A 45 -40.38 -48.29 -15.35
C ASP A 45 -39.75 -49.38 -16.23
N ARG A 46 -38.64 -49.83 -15.75
CA ARG A 46 -38.14 -51.19 -15.47
C ARG A 46 -36.62 -51.19 -15.58
N GLY A 47 -35.84 -51.48 -14.60
CA GLY A 47 -35.87 -52.54 -13.60
C GLY A 47 -34.94 -53.71 -13.98
N SER A 48 -33.82 -53.84 -13.26
CA SER A 48 -33.17 -55.10 -12.86
C SER A 48 -31.72 -54.76 -12.43
N SER A 49 -31.33 -54.74 -11.18
CA SER A 49 -31.12 -55.82 -10.21
C SER A 49 -30.03 -56.82 -10.63
N PHE A 50 -28.97 -56.87 -9.84
CA PHE A 50 -28.43 -58.03 -9.14
C PHE A 50 -27.12 -57.64 -8.44
N ARG A 51 -27.15 -57.67 -7.12
CA ARG A 51 -26.51 -58.55 -6.12
C ARG A 51 -25.00 -58.47 -6.14
N GLY A 52 -24.30 -58.31 -5.06
CA GLY A 52 -24.53 -58.57 -3.65
C GLY A 52 -23.21 -59.08 -3.08
N GLY A 53 -22.87 -58.66 -1.88
CA GLY A 53 -21.70 -59.22 -1.22
C GLY A 53 -21.39 -58.45 0.06
N LYS A 54 -21.98 -58.93 1.11
CA LYS A 54 -21.90 -58.56 2.52
C LYS A 54 -20.59 -58.93 3.18
N ARG A 55 -20.40 -58.25 4.30
CA ARG A 55 -19.78 -58.65 5.61
C ARG A 55 -18.29 -58.35 5.75
N ASP A 56 -17.79 -57.92 6.91
CA ASP A 56 -18.29 -57.93 8.28
C ASP A 56 -17.57 -56.87 9.13
N ASP A 57 -18.33 -56.46 10.12
CA ASP A 57 -17.98 -55.79 11.36
C ASP A 57 -16.68 -56.25 12.03
N ARG A 58 -15.98 -55.32 12.68
CA ARG A 58 -15.64 -55.47 14.09
C ARG A 58 -15.31 -54.14 14.78
N ARG A 59 -16.14 -53.88 15.76
CA ARG A 59 -15.96 -52.93 16.89
C ARG A 59 -14.69 -53.24 17.67
N SER A 60 -14.09 -52.22 18.26
CA SER A 60 -13.81 -52.13 19.69
C SER A 60 -13.32 -50.71 20.04
N ASN A 61 -14.01 -50.13 20.77
CA ASN A 61 -14.09 -49.32 21.98
C ASN A 61 -12.83 -49.32 22.88
N PHE A 62 -12.78 -48.21 23.66
CA PHE A 62 -12.08 -47.93 24.92
C PHE A 62 -10.69 -47.31 24.78
N HIS A 63 -10.23 -46.30 25.45
CA HIS A 63 -10.64 -45.73 26.74
C HIS A 63 -10.06 -44.30 26.87
N ASP A 64 -10.79 -43.50 27.61
CA ASP A 64 -10.45 -42.35 28.39
C ASP A 64 -9.10 -42.44 29.13
N GLY A 65 -8.45 -41.30 29.29
CA GLY A 65 -7.26 -41.17 30.14
C GLY A 65 -6.83 -39.73 30.33
N GLN A 66 -7.64 -39.00 31.13
CA GLN A 66 -7.15 -37.82 31.85
C GLN A 66 -5.93 -38.18 32.69
N ARG A 67 -4.88 -37.38 32.62
CA ARG A 67 -3.99 -37.14 33.77
C ARG A 67 -3.51 -35.71 33.82
N ASP A 68 -4.04 -34.98 34.77
CA ASP A 68 -3.42 -33.88 35.48
C ASP A 68 -2.01 -34.27 35.97
N ASP A 69 -1.08 -33.37 35.81
CA ASP A 69 0.01 -33.23 36.78
C ASP A 69 0.39 -31.74 36.94
N ARG A 70 -0.19 -31.18 37.97
CA ARG A 70 0.31 -29.97 38.62
C ARG A 70 1.60 -30.31 39.36
N ARG A 71 2.66 -29.55 39.15
CA ARG A 71 3.65 -29.30 40.20
C ARG A 71 4.08 -27.85 40.20
N ASN A 72 3.57 -27.19 41.24
CA ASN A 72 4.14 -26.00 41.85
C ASN A 72 5.57 -26.28 42.34
N TYR A 73 6.44 -25.33 42.15
CA TYR A 73 7.42 -24.96 43.19
C TYR A 73 7.59 -23.43 43.17
N SER A 74 7.19 -22.86 44.29
CA SER A 74 7.46 -21.52 44.78
C SER A 74 8.77 -21.51 45.57
N HIS A 75 9.27 -20.32 45.73
CA HIS A 75 10.16 -19.72 46.76
C HIS A 75 11.53 -19.32 46.26
N ASP A 76 11.80 -18.13 46.38
CA ASP A 76 12.07 -17.11 47.40
C ASP A 76 13.58 -16.78 47.49
N GLY A 77 13.85 -15.53 47.70
CA GLY A 77 15.07 -15.04 48.33
C GLY A 77 15.81 -13.95 47.50
N ARG A 78 15.41 -12.72 47.61
CA ARG A 78 16.02 -11.61 48.39
C ARG A 78 17.50 -11.30 48.16
N GLU A 79 17.66 -10.02 47.74
CA GLU A 79 18.52 -8.97 48.34
C GLU A 79 20.03 -9.21 48.25
N ASP A 80 20.80 -8.32 47.82
CA ASP A 80 21.25 -7.02 48.23
C ASP A 80 22.47 -6.60 47.42
N ALA A 81 22.54 -5.40 47.12
CA ALA A 81 23.24 -4.23 47.63
C ALA A 81 24.56 -3.89 46.93
N ARG A 82 24.51 -2.70 46.43
CA ARG A 82 25.42 -1.56 46.70
C ARG A 82 26.95 -1.74 46.57
N ASN A 83 27.49 -0.90 45.79
CA ASN A 83 28.37 0.24 46.12
C ASN A 83 29.37 0.46 44.96
N ASN A 84 29.28 1.65 44.38
CA ASN A 84 30.15 2.79 44.66
C ASN A 84 31.65 2.49 44.61
N TYR A 85 32.30 3.14 43.66
CA TYR A 85 33.30 4.18 44.04
C TYR A 85 33.67 5.02 42.82
N GLU A 86 33.53 6.30 43.04
CA GLU A 86 34.14 7.46 42.39
C GLU A 86 35.65 7.41 42.46
N ARG A 87 36.29 8.13 41.57
CA ARG A 87 37.22 9.25 41.73
C ARG A 87 38.41 9.24 40.78
N ASP A 88 38.45 10.27 40.05
CA ASP A 88 39.40 11.41 40.06
C ASP A 88 40.82 11.20 39.50
N GLY A 89 41.16 12.17 38.67
CA GLY A 89 42.52 12.62 38.51
C GLY A 89 42.88 13.02 37.06
N LYS A 90 42.54 14.18 36.66
CA LYS A 90 43.34 15.43 36.54
C LYS A 90 44.62 15.37 35.68
N PHE A 91 44.54 16.18 34.61
CA PHE A 91 45.53 17.15 34.11
C PHE A 91 46.95 16.68 33.73
N SER A 92 47.38 16.95 32.50
CA SER A 92 48.21 18.12 32.22
C SER A 92 48.51 18.32 30.73
N ARG A 93 48.64 19.58 30.42
CA ARG A 93 49.06 20.22 29.16
C ARG A 93 50.58 20.06 28.93
N GLY A 94 50.98 20.24 27.68
CA GLY A 94 52.37 20.56 27.29
C GLY A 94 52.51 20.38 25.78
N ASP A 95 52.35 21.33 25.07
CA ASP A 95 53.11 22.35 24.34
C ASP A 95 54.13 21.79 23.35
N SER A 96 53.88 22.19 22.11
CA SER A 96 54.72 22.73 21.04
C SER A 96 56.18 22.20 20.89
N ASP A 97 56.58 21.81 19.69
CA ASP A 97 57.37 22.70 18.83
C ASP A 97 57.74 22.07 17.48
N THR A 98 57.68 22.91 16.52
CA THR A 98 58.29 22.92 15.19
C THR A 98 59.70 22.36 15.09
N PHE A 99 60.05 21.66 14.01
CA PHE A 99 61.20 22.02 13.20
C PHE A 99 61.18 21.46 11.77
N LYS A 100 61.56 22.32 10.85
CA LYS A 100 61.84 22.13 9.43
C LYS A 100 63.14 21.38 9.18
N GLY A 101 63.28 20.68 8.07
CA GLY A 101 64.59 20.36 7.52
C GLY A 101 64.59 19.44 6.30
N LYS A 102 65.02 19.99 5.23
CA LYS A 102 65.17 19.56 3.84
C LYS A 102 66.18 18.45 3.58
N THR A 103 66.08 17.95 2.30
CA THR A 103 67.09 17.32 1.41
C THR A 103 67.26 15.82 1.56
N GLY A 104 66.99 14.97 0.60
CA GLY A 104 67.49 14.81 -0.76
C GLY A 104 68.68 13.85 -0.80
N PHE A 105 68.55 12.64 -1.41
CA PHE A 105 69.52 12.08 -2.34
C PHE A 105 69.12 10.72 -2.92
N LYS A 106 69.53 10.53 -4.15
CA LYS A 106 69.36 9.40 -5.08
C LYS A 106 70.18 8.17 -4.69
N GLY A 107 69.84 6.99 -5.22
CA GLY A 107 70.74 5.88 -5.51
C GLY A 107 70.06 4.50 -5.38
N ASP A 108 69.74 3.92 -6.36
CA ASP A 108 70.10 2.82 -7.27
C ASP A 108 70.25 1.41 -6.61
N ALA A 109 69.61 0.47 -7.35
CA ALA A 109 69.92 -0.94 -7.59
C ALA A 109 69.95 -1.97 -6.45
N GLY A 110 69.25 -3.07 -6.72
CA GLY A 110 69.59 -4.36 -6.14
C GLY A 110 68.42 -5.27 -5.78
N LYS A 111 68.02 -6.17 -6.67
CA LYS A 111 67.20 -7.32 -6.32
C LYS A 111 68.00 -8.31 -5.49
N PRO A 112 67.44 -8.94 -4.51
CA PRO A 112 67.68 -10.36 -4.28
C PRO A 112 66.42 -11.20 -4.16
N LYS A 113 66.54 -12.39 -4.70
CA LYS A 113 65.67 -13.55 -4.54
C LYS A 113 65.56 -13.91 -3.07
N PHE A 114 64.34 -14.17 -2.59
CA PHE A 114 64.21 -14.81 -1.29
C PHE A 114 63.36 -16.06 -1.32
N ASP A 115 63.92 -17.00 -0.64
CA ASP A 115 63.62 -18.38 -0.44
C ASP A 115 62.31 -18.60 0.35
N ARG A 116 61.70 -19.72 0.06
CA ARG A 116 60.45 -20.22 0.61
C ARG A 116 60.78 -21.16 1.76
N LYS A 117 60.50 -20.75 3.00
CA LYS A 117 60.19 -21.70 4.09
C LYS A 117 59.72 -21.01 5.38
N GLN A 118 58.61 -21.56 5.88
CA GLN A 118 58.15 -21.57 7.27
C GLN A 118 57.68 -20.24 7.92
N ARG A 119 56.33 -20.12 8.08
CA ARG A 119 55.75 -19.57 9.31
C ARG A 119 54.48 -20.31 9.65
N GLU A 120 54.53 -21.01 10.75
CA GLU A 120 53.42 -21.61 11.48
C GLU A 120 52.66 -20.54 12.25
N HIS A 121 51.33 -20.77 12.30
CA HIS A 121 50.35 -20.35 13.29
C HIS A 121 50.53 -19.04 14.09
N ALA A 122 49.80 -18.03 13.66
CA ALA A 122 49.22 -17.03 14.55
C ALA A 122 47.73 -16.91 14.21
N GLY A 123 46.85 -17.06 15.23
CA GLY A 123 45.41 -17.03 15.13
C GLY A 123 44.90 -15.75 14.47
N GLY A 124 44.43 -15.87 13.26
CA GLY A 124 43.79 -14.78 12.54
C GLY A 124 42.32 -14.71 12.91
N GLU A 125 41.92 -13.63 13.54
CA GLU A 125 40.51 -13.20 13.61
C GLU A 125 39.86 -13.39 12.24
N LYS A 126 38.78 -14.14 12.20
CA LYS A 126 37.94 -14.29 10.99
C LYS A 126 37.45 -12.92 10.60
N ARG A 127 38.05 -12.30 9.59
CA ARG A 127 37.47 -11.14 8.91
C ARG A 127 36.00 -11.50 8.56
N PRO A 128 35.04 -10.61 8.85
CA PRO A 128 33.67 -10.87 8.48
C PRO A 128 33.64 -11.13 6.97
N ARG A 129 32.94 -12.20 6.57
CA ARG A 129 32.67 -12.54 5.18
C ARG A 129 32.24 -11.26 4.47
N THR A 130 32.98 -10.82 3.48
CA THR A 130 32.58 -9.78 2.55
C THR A 130 31.17 -10.13 2.09
N ALA A 131 30.22 -9.19 2.31
CA ALA A 131 28.87 -9.32 1.82
C ALA A 131 28.97 -9.70 0.34
N ALA A 132 28.49 -10.89 -0.03
CA ALA A 132 28.43 -11.31 -1.40
C ALA A 132 27.65 -10.23 -2.17
N ASN A 133 28.17 -9.77 -3.31
CA ASN A 133 27.39 -8.97 -4.25
C ASN A 133 26.19 -9.83 -4.64
N LEU A 134 25.06 -9.57 -3.99
CA LEU A 134 23.82 -10.26 -4.30
C LEU A 134 23.35 -9.78 -5.69
N ASP A 135 23.07 -10.74 -6.56
CA ASP A 135 22.53 -10.46 -7.89
C ASP A 135 21.19 -9.73 -7.76
N PRO A 136 21.01 -8.53 -8.37
CA PRO A 136 19.77 -7.77 -8.30
C PRO A 136 18.53 -8.59 -8.70
N ARG A 137 18.64 -9.47 -9.70
CA ARG A 137 17.54 -10.33 -10.13
C ARG A 137 17.18 -11.41 -9.12
N GLN A 138 18.16 -11.91 -8.38
CA GLN A 138 17.90 -12.85 -7.29
C GLN A 138 17.15 -12.17 -6.15
N ILE A 139 17.53 -10.94 -5.77
CA ILE A 139 16.82 -10.16 -4.76
C ILE A 139 15.37 -9.92 -5.20
N ALA A 140 15.17 -9.55 -6.47
CA ALA A 140 13.82 -9.35 -7.03
C ALA A 140 12.99 -10.64 -6.96
N LEU A 141 13.54 -11.79 -7.41
CA LEU A 141 12.87 -13.08 -7.36
C LEU A 141 12.47 -13.47 -5.93
N GLU A 142 13.40 -13.36 -5.01
CA GLU A 142 13.13 -13.71 -3.61
C GLU A 142 12.08 -12.79 -2.98
N THR A 143 12.02 -11.50 -3.39
CA THR A 143 10.95 -10.58 -2.99
C THR A 143 9.61 -11.00 -3.58
N LEU A 144 9.58 -11.34 -4.86
CA LEU A 144 8.37 -11.82 -5.54
C LEU A 144 7.82 -13.10 -4.89
N LEU A 145 8.70 -14.04 -4.50
CA LEU A 145 8.32 -15.25 -3.77
C LEU A 145 7.80 -14.95 -2.35
N ASP A 146 8.35 -13.94 -1.67
CA ASP A 146 7.80 -13.51 -0.38
C ASP A 146 6.37 -12.98 -0.55
N VAL A 147 6.07 -12.29 -1.66
CA VAL A 147 4.73 -11.74 -1.95
C VAL A 147 3.76 -12.81 -2.42
N SER A 148 4.16 -13.65 -3.39
CA SER A 148 3.23 -14.58 -4.07
C SER A 148 3.01 -15.88 -3.32
N VAL A 149 4.00 -16.35 -2.53
CA VAL A 149 3.94 -17.65 -1.82
C VAL A 149 3.76 -17.46 -0.32
N ARG A 150 4.38 -16.42 0.26
CA ARG A 150 4.32 -16.16 1.71
C ARG A 150 3.36 -15.03 2.08
N GLU A 151 2.65 -14.49 1.10
CA GLU A 151 1.65 -13.45 1.25
C GLU A 151 2.15 -12.17 1.96
N ALA A 152 3.44 -11.87 1.84
CA ALA A 152 4.00 -10.63 2.38
C ALA A 152 3.51 -9.42 1.59
N TYR A 153 3.45 -8.25 2.23
CA TYR A 153 3.23 -6.99 1.52
C TYR A 153 4.49 -6.62 0.73
N ALA A 154 4.31 -6.23 -0.52
CA ALA A 154 5.41 -5.97 -1.46
C ALA A 154 6.42 -4.95 -0.93
N GLN A 155 5.93 -3.84 -0.39
CA GLN A 155 6.76 -2.80 0.19
C GLN A 155 7.64 -3.33 1.33
N LEU A 156 7.05 -4.06 2.29
CA LEU A 156 7.78 -4.58 3.45
C LEU A 156 8.81 -5.65 3.06
N ALA A 157 8.45 -6.53 2.12
CA ALA A 157 9.34 -7.56 1.60
C ALA A 157 10.56 -6.93 0.88
N LEU A 158 10.30 -5.94 0.01
CA LEU A 158 11.34 -5.25 -0.74
C LEU A 158 12.26 -4.44 0.18
N GLU A 159 11.71 -3.60 1.07
CA GLU A 159 12.50 -2.80 2.01
C GLU A 159 13.41 -3.66 2.90
N LYS A 160 12.88 -4.78 3.42
CA LYS A 160 13.67 -5.72 4.23
C LYS A 160 14.90 -6.22 3.47
N ARG A 161 14.74 -6.59 2.18
CA ARG A 161 15.84 -7.12 1.38
C ARG A 161 16.81 -6.04 0.94
N LEU A 162 16.34 -4.85 0.57
CA LEU A 162 17.20 -3.73 0.21
C LEU A 162 18.05 -3.26 1.39
N LYS A 163 17.49 -3.21 2.61
CA LYS A 163 18.26 -2.88 3.84
C LYS A 163 19.35 -3.90 4.17
N GLN A 164 19.17 -5.16 3.79
CA GLN A 164 20.15 -6.22 3.99
C GLN A 164 21.24 -6.28 2.91
N SER A 165 21.03 -5.56 1.80
CA SER A 165 21.89 -5.58 0.62
C SER A 165 22.66 -4.26 0.52
N ARG A 166 23.94 -4.33 0.13
CA ARG A 166 24.75 -3.14 -0.18
C ARG A 166 24.69 -2.90 -1.69
N LEU A 167 23.63 -2.22 -2.12
CA LEU A 167 23.36 -1.91 -3.52
C LEU A 167 23.58 -0.44 -3.80
N ASP A 168 23.93 -0.11 -5.04
CA ASP A 168 23.90 1.27 -5.49
C ASP A 168 22.47 1.72 -5.84
N ALA A 169 22.31 3.01 -6.14
CA ALA A 169 20.99 3.57 -6.46
C ALA A 169 20.39 2.98 -7.76
N ARG A 170 21.25 2.64 -8.74
CA ARG A 170 20.83 2.07 -10.01
C ARG A 170 20.28 0.66 -9.83
N ASP A 171 20.98 -0.18 -9.10
CA ASP A 171 20.54 -1.55 -8.82
C ASP A 171 19.27 -1.55 -7.95
N THR A 172 19.19 -0.65 -6.97
CA THR A 172 17.98 -0.45 -6.15
C THR A 172 16.78 -0.07 -7.03
N ALA A 173 16.93 0.90 -7.93
CA ALA A 173 15.86 1.31 -8.85
C ALA A 173 15.47 0.18 -9.82
N PHE A 174 16.46 -0.59 -10.32
CA PHE A 174 16.22 -1.73 -11.19
C PHE A 174 15.41 -2.83 -10.49
N ILE A 175 15.78 -3.21 -9.26
CA ILE A 175 15.07 -4.19 -8.45
C ILE A 175 13.64 -3.70 -8.17
N THR A 176 13.50 -2.46 -7.73
CA THR A 176 12.20 -1.86 -7.42
C THR A 176 11.26 -1.89 -8.62
N ARG A 177 11.74 -1.47 -9.80
CA ARG A 177 10.96 -1.52 -11.05
C ARG A 177 10.57 -2.95 -11.43
N MET A 178 11.50 -3.90 -11.27
CA MET A 178 11.24 -5.31 -11.61
C MET A 178 10.21 -5.93 -10.68
N VAL A 179 10.33 -5.70 -9.37
CA VAL A 179 9.39 -6.24 -8.37
C VAL A 179 8.00 -5.65 -8.57
N TYR A 180 7.87 -4.32 -8.51
CA TYR A 180 6.55 -3.69 -8.63
C TYR A 180 5.92 -3.90 -10.01
N GLY A 181 6.70 -3.84 -11.08
CA GLY A 181 6.16 -4.05 -12.42
C GLY A 181 5.71 -5.50 -12.68
N THR A 182 6.42 -6.48 -12.13
CA THR A 182 5.99 -7.89 -12.21
C THR A 182 4.73 -8.12 -11.39
N ILE A 183 4.63 -7.56 -10.19
CA ILE A 183 3.42 -7.63 -9.33
C ILE A 183 2.25 -6.93 -10.02
N GLU A 184 2.46 -5.71 -10.49
CA GLU A 184 1.42 -4.91 -11.12
C GLU A 184 0.77 -5.62 -12.31
N ARG A 185 1.54 -6.44 -13.05
CA ARG A 185 1.12 -7.12 -14.28
C ARG A 185 1.01 -8.65 -14.14
N ARG A 186 0.91 -9.18 -12.92
CA ARG A 186 1.01 -10.62 -12.65
C ARG A 186 0.02 -11.46 -13.48
N ILE A 187 -1.26 -11.08 -13.51
CA ILE A 187 -2.30 -11.80 -14.27
C ILE A 187 -2.11 -11.61 -15.78
N THR A 188 -1.76 -10.41 -16.21
CA THR A 188 -1.44 -10.12 -17.61
C THR A 188 -0.26 -10.97 -18.10
N LEU A 189 0.81 -11.05 -17.29
CA LEU A 189 1.99 -11.86 -17.60
C LEU A 189 1.65 -13.35 -17.65
N ASP A 190 0.83 -13.84 -16.71
CA ASP A 190 0.35 -15.22 -16.74
C ASP A 190 -0.45 -15.50 -18.01
N TYR A 191 -1.39 -14.63 -18.34
CA TYR A 191 -2.19 -14.77 -19.57
C TYR A 191 -1.33 -14.81 -20.84
N GLN A 192 -0.28 -13.99 -20.92
CA GLN A 192 0.65 -13.97 -22.03
C GLN A 192 1.53 -15.24 -22.07
N LEU A 193 2.00 -15.69 -20.91
CA LEU A 193 2.82 -16.90 -20.79
C LEU A 193 2.01 -18.17 -21.09
N ASP A 194 0.76 -18.25 -20.62
CA ASP A 194 -0.09 -19.42 -20.80
C ASP A 194 -0.48 -19.67 -22.27
N GLN A 195 -0.45 -18.62 -23.12
CA GLN A 195 -0.58 -18.79 -24.59
C GLN A 195 0.67 -19.39 -25.25
N ILE A 196 1.81 -19.38 -24.55
CA ILE A 196 3.10 -19.88 -25.04
C ILE A 196 3.44 -21.25 -24.45
N ILE A 197 2.92 -21.53 -23.27
CA ILE A 197 3.24 -22.73 -22.51
C ILE A 197 2.33 -23.87 -22.99
N GLU A 198 2.94 -24.81 -23.69
CA GLU A 198 2.31 -26.05 -24.13
C GLU A 198 2.60 -27.16 -23.08
N HIS A 199 2.12 -26.98 -21.85
CA HIS A 199 2.35 -27.93 -20.76
C HIS A 199 1.12 -28.05 -19.87
N ASP A 200 0.57 -29.24 -19.72
CA ASP A 200 -0.66 -29.51 -18.96
C ASP A 200 -0.41 -29.69 -17.45
N GLY A 201 0.83 -29.59 -16.99
CA GLY A 201 1.21 -29.76 -15.60
C GLY A 201 1.33 -28.47 -14.80
N GLU A 202 1.25 -28.60 -13.48
CA GLU A 202 1.50 -27.47 -12.57
C GLU A 202 2.97 -27.05 -12.65
N ILE A 203 3.20 -25.74 -12.78
CA ILE A 203 4.53 -25.15 -12.82
C ILE A 203 4.94 -24.77 -11.41
N GLU A 204 6.11 -25.24 -10.98
CA GLU A 204 6.72 -24.87 -9.70
C GLU A 204 6.66 -23.34 -9.46
N PRO A 205 6.20 -22.87 -8.29
CA PRO A 205 6.04 -21.44 -8.03
C PRO A 205 7.29 -20.61 -8.31
N VAL A 206 8.48 -21.15 -8.01
CA VAL A 206 9.76 -20.46 -8.28
C VAL A 206 9.97 -20.26 -9.79
N ILE A 207 9.62 -21.28 -10.60
CA ILE A 207 9.76 -21.22 -12.07
C ILE A 207 8.72 -20.25 -12.64
N ARG A 208 7.48 -20.26 -12.13
CA ARG A 208 6.44 -19.31 -12.56
C ARG A 208 6.89 -17.87 -12.30
N GLU A 209 7.48 -17.57 -11.14
CA GLU A 209 8.00 -16.23 -10.85
C GLU A 209 9.21 -15.85 -11.75
N ILE A 210 10.10 -16.79 -12.04
CA ILE A 210 11.21 -16.56 -12.99
C ILE A 210 10.67 -16.26 -14.39
N LEU A 211 9.64 -16.99 -14.85
CA LEU A 211 9.00 -16.75 -16.13
C LEU A 211 8.28 -15.39 -16.17
N ARG A 212 7.50 -15.03 -15.13
CA ARG A 212 6.86 -13.70 -15.01
C ARG A 212 7.89 -12.58 -15.07
N MET A 213 8.97 -12.70 -14.30
CA MET A 213 10.04 -11.70 -14.26
C MET A 213 10.81 -11.62 -15.57
N GLY A 214 11.03 -12.75 -16.25
CA GLY A 214 11.63 -12.80 -17.59
C GLY A 214 10.72 -12.16 -18.64
N ALA A 215 9.43 -12.49 -18.63
CA ALA A 215 8.43 -11.92 -19.51
C ALA A 215 8.27 -10.41 -19.28
N TYR A 216 8.25 -9.95 -18.04
CA TYR A 216 8.20 -8.53 -17.72
C TYR A 216 9.39 -7.76 -18.30
N GLN A 217 10.61 -8.30 -18.21
CA GLN A 217 11.79 -7.69 -18.80
C GLN A 217 11.70 -7.62 -20.32
N ILE A 218 11.21 -8.67 -20.99
CA ILE A 218 11.09 -8.75 -22.45
C ILE A 218 10.00 -7.79 -22.97
N LEU A 219 8.86 -7.70 -22.29
CA LEU A 219 7.67 -7.02 -22.79
C LEU A 219 7.55 -5.57 -22.33
N TYR A 220 8.17 -5.21 -21.18
CA TYR A 220 7.91 -3.92 -20.50
C TYR A 220 9.18 -3.18 -20.04
N MET A 221 10.39 -3.70 -20.37
CA MET A 221 11.65 -3.04 -19.99
C MET A 221 12.54 -2.80 -21.22
N ASP A 222 12.26 -1.74 -21.97
CA ASP A 222 12.94 -1.42 -23.25
C ASP A 222 14.47 -1.35 -23.17
N ARG A 223 15.01 -1.05 -21.99
CA ARG A 223 16.46 -0.95 -21.77
C ARG A 223 17.13 -2.31 -21.50
N VAL A 224 16.35 -3.38 -21.37
CA VAL A 224 16.87 -4.74 -21.17
C VAL A 224 16.79 -5.49 -22.49
N PRO A 225 17.92 -5.88 -23.10
CA PRO A 225 17.88 -6.68 -24.32
C PRO A 225 17.18 -8.04 -24.05
N ASP A 226 16.28 -8.44 -24.97
CA ASP A 226 15.49 -9.67 -24.85
C ASP A 226 16.36 -10.90 -24.52
N MET A 227 17.49 -11.05 -25.23
CA MET A 227 18.39 -12.18 -25.00
C MET A 227 19.11 -12.13 -23.63
N ALA A 228 19.32 -10.94 -23.09
CA ALA A 228 19.86 -10.81 -21.75
C ALA A 228 18.83 -11.25 -20.70
N ALA A 229 17.55 -10.86 -20.87
CA ALA A 229 16.45 -11.31 -19.99
C ALA A 229 16.33 -12.83 -19.99
N VAL A 230 16.43 -13.50 -21.16
CA VAL A 230 16.41 -14.96 -21.27
C VAL A 230 17.59 -15.59 -20.54
N ASN A 231 18.82 -15.12 -20.86
CA ASN A 231 20.04 -15.70 -20.29
C ASN A 231 20.07 -15.59 -18.77
N GLU A 232 19.71 -14.43 -18.22
CA GLU A 232 19.66 -14.19 -16.77
C GLU A 232 18.58 -15.04 -16.09
N SER A 233 17.39 -15.21 -16.71
CA SER A 233 16.34 -16.10 -16.19
C SER A 233 16.81 -17.56 -16.13
N VAL A 234 17.52 -18.02 -17.15
CA VAL A 234 18.14 -19.36 -17.18
C VAL A 234 19.21 -19.51 -16.09
N GLN A 235 20.05 -18.50 -15.92
CA GLN A 235 21.07 -18.49 -14.84
C GLN A 235 20.40 -18.53 -13.46
N LEU A 236 19.34 -17.73 -13.27
CA LEU A 236 18.60 -17.67 -12.02
C LEU A 236 17.96 -19.03 -11.69
N THR A 237 17.39 -19.74 -12.69
CA THR A 237 16.89 -21.10 -12.54
C THR A 237 17.96 -22.05 -12.00
N ARG A 238 19.19 -21.97 -12.52
CA ARG A 238 20.30 -22.76 -12.02
C ARG A 238 20.72 -22.38 -10.60
N LYS A 239 20.78 -21.07 -10.28
CA LYS A 239 21.08 -20.55 -8.93
C LYS A 239 20.06 -21.04 -7.89
N MET A 240 18.80 -21.15 -8.29
CA MET A 240 17.72 -21.71 -7.45
C MET A 240 17.75 -23.24 -7.33
N LYS A 241 18.82 -23.88 -7.81
CA LYS A 241 19.03 -25.35 -7.81
C LYS A 241 18.01 -26.14 -8.65
N MET A 242 17.35 -25.46 -9.61
CA MET A 242 16.36 -26.05 -10.53
C MET A 242 16.92 -26.16 -11.96
N GLY A 243 18.22 -26.40 -12.09
CA GLY A 243 18.92 -26.44 -13.38
C GLY A 243 18.33 -27.40 -14.40
N TYR A 244 17.61 -28.43 -13.96
CA TYR A 244 16.89 -29.36 -14.82
C TYR A 244 15.73 -28.71 -15.61
N LEU A 245 15.15 -27.58 -15.11
CA LEU A 245 14.14 -26.76 -15.78
C LEU A 245 14.71 -25.61 -16.60
N ALA A 246 16.03 -25.42 -16.63
CA ALA A 246 16.68 -24.35 -17.37
C ALA A 246 16.38 -24.38 -18.89
N GLY A 247 16.25 -25.57 -19.45
CA GLY A 247 15.82 -25.76 -20.85
C GLY A 247 14.39 -25.32 -21.10
N PHE A 248 13.48 -25.64 -20.19
CA PHE A 248 12.08 -25.22 -20.22
C PHE A 248 11.95 -23.69 -20.17
N VAL A 249 12.57 -23.04 -19.18
CA VAL A 249 12.56 -21.56 -19.05
C VAL A 249 13.12 -20.89 -20.31
N ASN A 250 14.24 -21.41 -20.86
CA ASN A 250 14.81 -20.89 -22.10
C ASN A 250 13.85 -21.02 -23.30
N GLY A 251 13.20 -22.18 -23.43
CA GLY A 251 12.24 -22.46 -24.50
C GLY A 251 11.05 -21.50 -24.47
N ILE A 252 10.42 -21.37 -23.31
CA ILE A 252 9.24 -20.50 -23.12
C ILE A 252 9.57 -19.03 -23.41
N LEU A 253 10.63 -18.48 -22.81
CA LEU A 253 10.97 -17.07 -23.01
C LEU A 253 11.42 -16.76 -24.44
N ARG A 254 12.10 -17.69 -25.13
CA ARG A 254 12.41 -17.51 -26.56
C ARG A 254 11.17 -17.61 -27.43
N ASN A 255 10.21 -18.48 -27.10
CA ASN A 255 8.92 -18.54 -27.78
C ASN A 255 8.14 -17.24 -27.59
N LEU A 256 8.13 -16.69 -26.36
CA LEU A 256 7.50 -15.40 -26.08
C LEU A 256 8.08 -14.28 -26.98
N ILE A 257 9.41 -14.18 -27.12
CA ILE A 257 10.04 -13.19 -27.99
C ILE A 257 9.55 -13.35 -29.45
N ARG A 258 9.40 -14.59 -29.93
CA ARG A 258 8.98 -14.85 -31.32
C ARG A 258 7.49 -14.57 -31.56
N LYS A 259 6.66 -14.84 -30.56
CA LYS A 259 5.19 -14.81 -30.68
C LYS A 259 4.55 -13.60 -29.99
N LYS A 260 5.31 -12.67 -29.42
CA LYS A 260 4.75 -11.53 -28.65
C LYS A 260 3.76 -10.67 -29.42
N ASP A 261 3.94 -10.57 -30.74
CA ASP A 261 3.07 -9.79 -31.64
C ASP A 261 1.85 -10.60 -32.14
N GLU A 262 1.81 -11.91 -31.86
CA GLU A 262 0.72 -12.84 -32.21
C GLU A 262 -0.21 -13.15 -31.04
N LEU A 263 0.06 -12.57 -29.83
CA LEU A 263 -0.73 -12.83 -28.64
C LEU A 263 -2.17 -12.33 -28.82
N VAL A 264 -3.12 -13.19 -28.50
CA VAL A 264 -4.55 -12.85 -28.57
C VAL A 264 -4.98 -12.21 -27.27
N TRP A 265 -5.72 -11.13 -27.38
CA TRP A 265 -6.25 -10.39 -26.24
C TRP A 265 -7.76 -10.55 -26.12
N PRO A 266 -8.32 -10.57 -24.90
CA PRO A 266 -9.75 -10.61 -24.71
C PRO A 266 -10.42 -9.35 -25.22
N LYS A 267 -11.67 -9.47 -25.63
CA LYS A 267 -12.47 -8.33 -26.08
C LYS A 267 -13.44 -7.90 -24.99
N PRO A 268 -13.63 -6.59 -24.79
CA PRO A 268 -14.53 -6.11 -23.73
C PRO A 268 -15.98 -6.54 -23.96
N GLU A 269 -16.42 -6.67 -25.24
CA GLU A 269 -17.80 -7.04 -25.60
C GLU A 269 -18.14 -8.48 -25.25
N GLU A 270 -17.15 -9.37 -25.15
CA GLU A 270 -17.35 -10.79 -24.83
C GLU A 270 -17.52 -11.01 -23.32
N ASN A 271 -16.68 -10.37 -22.53
CA ASN A 271 -16.71 -10.44 -21.06
C ASN A 271 -15.94 -9.24 -20.48
N PRO A 272 -16.62 -8.17 -20.07
CA PRO A 272 -15.98 -6.95 -19.54
C PRO A 272 -15.09 -7.22 -18.32
N ALA A 273 -15.52 -8.05 -17.36
CA ALA A 273 -14.74 -8.33 -16.16
C ALA A 273 -13.45 -9.09 -16.49
N ARG A 274 -13.52 -10.08 -17.38
CA ARG A 274 -12.34 -10.81 -17.85
C ARG A 274 -11.40 -9.91 -18.65
N TYR A 275 -11.94 -9.02 -19.48
CA TYR A 275 -11.15 -8.01 -20.19
C TYR A 275 -10.38 -7.13 -19.21
N LEU A 276 -11.08 -6.53 -18.23
CA LEU A 276 -10.46 -5.70 -17.21
C LEU A 276 -9.42 -6.47 -16.39
N SER A 277 -9.73 -7.71 -16.03
CA SER A 277 -8.83 -8.58 -15.28
C SER A 277 -7.49 -8.77 -16.01
N ILE A 278 -7.53 -9.13 -17.29
CA ILE A 278 -6.33 -9.44 -18.06
C ILE A 278 -5.57 -8.17 -18.44
N MET A 279 -6.27 -7.13 -18.89
CA MET A 279 -5.62 -5.89 -19.34
C MET A 279 -4.95 -5.12 -18.21
N PHE A 280 -5.55 -5.11 -17.01
CA PHE A 280 -5.07 -4.33 -15.86
C PHE A 280 -4.57 -5.20 -14.70
N SER A 281 -4.50 -6.51 -14.93
CA SER A 281 -3.98 -7.47 -13.96
C SER A 281 -4.69 -7.40 -12.59
N ALA A 282 -6.02 -7.34 -12.62
CA ALA A 282 -6.89 -7.37 -11.45
C ALA A 282 -7.55 -8.76 -11.33
N PRO A 283 -7.76 -9.33 -10.13
CA PRO A 283 -8.60 -10.52 -10.00
C PRO A 283 -9.96 -10.31 -10.66
N VAL A 284 -10.52 -11.34 -11.29
CA VAL A 284 -11.82 -11.25 -11.99
C VAL A 284 -12.91 -10.77 -11.03
N GLU A 285 -12.98 -11.35 -9.83
CA GLU A 285 -13.93 -10.95 -8.79
C GLU A 285 -13.81 -9.47 -8.42
N PHE A 286 -12.58 -8.94 -8.31
CA PHE A 286 -12.36 -7.53 -8.04
C PHE A 286 -12.84 -6.65 -9.22
N ALA A 287 -12.61 -7.07 -10.47
CA ALA A 287 -13.12 -6.37 -11.64
C ALA A 287 -14.67 -6.38 -11.68
N GLU A 288 -15.29 -7.51 -11.33
CA GLU A 288 -16.75 -7.63 -11.19
C GLU A 288 -17.29 -6.70 -10.10
N MET A 289 -16.65 -6.64 -8.92
CA MET A 289 -17.03 -5.73 -7.84
C MET A 289 -17.02 -4.27 -8.30
N LEU A 290 -15.99 -3.87 -9.06
CA LEU A 290 -15.90 -2.51 -9.59
C LEU A 290 -17.01 -2.23 -10.62
N ILE A 291 -17.29 -3.17 -11.52
CA ILE A 291 -18.37 -3.04 -12.51
C ILE A 291 -19.73 -2.94 -11.83
N ASP A 292 -20.01 -3.80 -10.85
CA ASP A 292 -21.27 -3.83 -10.12
C ASP A 292 -21.55 -2.50 -9.38
N GLU A 293 -20.52 -1.88 -8.83
CA GLU A 293 -20.68 -0.67 -8.02
C GLU A 293 -20.60 0.62 -8.82
N PHE A 294 -19.73 0.68 -9.82
CA PHE A 294 -19.41 1.91 -10.55
C PHE A 294 -19.77 1.88 -12.04
N GLY A 295 -20.11 0.69 -12.58
CA GLY A 295 -20.31 0.47 -14.02
C GLY A 295 -18.99 0.25 -14.77
N GLU A 296 -19.09 -0.27 -15.99
CA GLU A 296 -17.94 -0.70 -16.81
C GLU A 296 -16.95 0.44 -17.11
N HIS A 297 -17.46 1.62 -17.46
CA HIS A 297 -16.64 2.77 -17.83
C HIS A 297 -15.77 3.23 -16.65
N GLU A 298 -16.37 3.39 -15.49
CA GLU A 298 -15.67 3.86 -14.30
C GLU A 298 -14.70 2.81 -13.75
N ALA A 299 -15.09 1.53 -13.78
CA ALA A 299 -14.21 0.41 -13.44
C ALA A 299 -12.94 0.39 -14.32
N LEU A 300 -13.11 0.69 -15.62
CA LEU A 300 -11.98 0.83 -16.56
C LEU A 300 -11.06 1.98 -16.15
N GLU A 301 -11.59 3.17 -15.86
CA GLU A 301 -10.79 4.35 -15.51
C GLU A 301 -10.07 4.16 -14.17
N ILE A 302 -10.72 3.54 -13.17
CA ILE A 302 -10.10 3.16 -11.89
C ILE A 302 -8.91 2.21 -12.10
N LEU A 303 -9.09 1.15 -12.88
CA LEU A 303 -8.05 0.14 -13.11
C LEU A 303 -6.95 0.61 -14.05
N LYS A 304 -7.26 1.50 -14.97
CA LYS A 304 -6.31 2.10 -15.93
C LYS A 304 -5.43 3.17 -15.28
N PHE A 305 -5.94 3.82 -14.25
CA PHE A 305 -5.22 4.94 -13.63
C PHE A 305 -3.84 4.52 -13.13
N ARG A 306 -2.86 5.32 -13.52
CA ARG A 306 -1.49 5.28 -12.98
C ARG A 306 -1.06 6.71 -12.73
N PRO A 307 -0.46 7.01 -11.57
CA PRO A 307 0.11 8.32 -11.32
C PRO A 307 1.05 8.71 -12.47
N GLN A 308 0.75 9.83 -13.13
CA GLN A 308 1.54 10.27 -14.30
C GLN A 308 2.92 10.77 -13.90
N LYS A 309 3.03 11.35 -12.72
CA LYS A 309 4.27 11.88 -12.17
C LYS A 309 4.62 11.09 -10.90
N ASN A 310 5.88 10.72 -10.81
CA ASN A 310 6.41 10.10 -9.60
C ASN A 310 6.80 11.18 -8.62
N TYR A 311 5.98 11.40 -7.61
CA TYR A 311 6.26 12.32 -6.51
C TYR A 311 6.07 11.64 -5.16
N GLU A 312 6.77 12.15 -4.17
CA GLU A 312 6.51 11.87 -2.76
C GLU A 312 5.76 13.05 -2.15
N SER A 313 4.63 12.78 -1.52
CA SER A 313 3.91 13.81 -0.77
C SER A 313 4.52 13.95 0.61
N ILE A 314 4.92 15.18 0.95
CA ILE A 314 5.50 15.51 2.24
C ILE A 314 4.78 16.68 2.89
N ARG A 315 4.91 16.79 4.21
CA ARG A 315 4.43 17.95 4.97
C ARG A 315 5.45 18.38 6.03
N PRO A 316 5.56 19.67 6.36
CA PRO A 316 6.38 20.12 7.48
C PRO A 316 5.87 19.53 8.81
N ASN A 317 6.76 19.34 9.75
CA ASN A 317 6.42 19.15 11.15
C ASN A 317 6.26 20.52 11.80
N LEU A 318 5.03 20.98 11.97
CA LEU A 318 4.70 22.33 12.40
C LEU A 318 5.23 22.70 13.80
N LEU A 319 5.63 21.71 14.61
CA LEU A 319 6.30 21.97 15.89
C LEU A 319 7.75 22.42 15.71
N ARG A 320 8.38 22.18 14.55
CA ARG A 320 9.82 22.37 14.33
C ARG A 320 10.18 23.10 13.05
N CYS A 321 9.31 23.07 12.06
CA CYS A 321 9.57 23.56 10.71
C CYS A 321 8.27 24.07 10.09
N ASP A 322 8.24 25.33 9.71
CA ASP A 322 7.17 25.87 8.88
C ASP A 322 7.37 25.50 7.40
N GLU A 323 6.35 25.72 6.59
CA GLU A 323 6.39 25.41 5.16
C GLU A 323 7.47 26.24 4.44
N ALA A 324 7.64 27.51 4.80
CA ALA A 324 8.63 28.38 4.17
C ALA A 324 10.06 27.88 4.40
N ARG A 325 10.34 27.36 5.60
CA ARG A 325 11.63 26.73 5.90
C ARG A 325 11.80 25.41 5.14
N LEU A 326 10.73 24.58 5.04
CA LEU A 326 10.79 23.33 4.28
C LEU A 326 11.09 23.61 2.81
N ARG A 327 10.43 24.60 2.20
CA ARG A 327 10.69 25.01 0.81
C ARG A 327 12.14 25.47 0.61
N ARG A 328 12.72 26.21 1.56
CA ARG A 328 14.16 26.58 1.50
C ARG A 328 15.05 25.35 1.51
N LEU A 329 14.79 24.38 2.39
CA LEU A 329 15.58 23.14 2.46
C LEU A 329 15.50 22.32 1.16
N LEU A 330 14.33 22.27 0.51
CA LEU A 330 14.17 21.58 -0.77
C LEU A 330 14.91 22.32 -1.90
N ASN A 331 14.91 23.65 -1.90
CA ASN A 331 15.67 24.45 -2.87
C ASN A 331 17.19 24.29 -2.67
N ASP A 332 17.66 24.28 -1.41
CA ASP A 332 19.09 24.10 -1.10
C ASP A 332 19.59 22.71 -1.55
N ASP A 333 18.72 21.68 -1.50
CA ASP A 333 18.98 20.33 -1.96
C ASP A 333 18.61 20.11 -3.45
N GLU A 334 18.24 21.18 -4.20
CA GLU A 334 17.91 21.19 -5.64
C GLU A 334 16.74 20.26 -6.03
N PHE A 335 15.76 20.04 -5.14
CA PHE A 335 14.57 19.27 -5.46
C PHE A 335 13.56 20.08 -6.27
N GLU A 336 12.97 19.41 -7.28
CA GLU A 336 11.77 19.90 -7.96
C GLU A 336 10.53 19.58 -7.12
N TYR A 337 9.70 20.58 -6.83
CA TYR A 337 8.48 20.39 -6.05
C TYR A 337 7.40 21.39 -6.43
N GLU A 338 6.17 21.07 -6.07
CA GLU A 338 5.01 21.96 -6.15
C GLU A 338 4.19 21.92 -4.85
N SER A 339 3.25 22.83 -4.68
CA SER A 339 2.26 22.75 -3.59
C SER A 339 1.34 21.55 -3.83
N GLY A 340 1.05 20.80 -2.79
CA GLY A 340 0.01 19.78 -2.84
C GLY A 340 -1.40 20.39 -2.89
N LYS A 341 -2.41 19.58 -3.14
CA LYS A 341 -3.82 20.00 -3.10
C LYS A 341 -4.30 20.36 -1.70
N VAL A 342 -3.78 19.71 -0.68
CA VAL A 342 -4.09 20.01 0.72
C VAL A 342 -3.07 21.02 1.23
N ASP A 343 -3.55 22.17 1.74
CA ASP A 343 -2.72 23.25 2.25
C ASP A 343 -1.58 22.74 3.13
N GLY A 344 -0.38 23.32 2.97
CA GLY A 344 0.80 22.96 3.75
C GLY A 344 1.37 21.57 3.42
N THR A 345 0.95 20.94 2.33
CA THR A 345 1.60 19.76 1.76
C THR A 345 2.41 20.14 0.51
N LEU A 346 3.46 19.39 0.23
CA LEU A 346 4.31 19.55 -0.95
C LEU A 346 4.46 18.21 -1.68
N ARG A 347 4.44 18.26 -3.01
CA ARG A 347 4.73 17.14 -3.89
C ARG A 347 6.15 17.29 -4.41
N VAL A 348 7.04 16.39 -4.04
CA VAL A 348 8.46 16.43 -4.42
C VAL A 348 8.71 15.38 -5.49
N TYR A 349 9.20 15.83 -6.65
CA TYR A 349 9.41 14.98 -7.82
C TYR A 349 10.79 14.34 -7.82
N ASN A 350 10.89 13.12 -8.34
CA ASN A 350 12.15 12.41 -8.52
C ASN A 350 13.06 12.38 -7.26
N ALA A 351 12.45 12.47 -6.09
CA ALA A 351 13.12 12.71 -4.81
C ALA A 351 14.03 11.56 -4.34
N GLY A 352 13.95 10.38 -4.98
CA GLY A 352 14.67 9.21 -4.52
C GLY A 352 14.21 8.75 -3.13
N ASP A 353 15.15 8.36 -2.29
CA ASP A 353 14.85 7.95 -0.91
C ASP A 353 14.99 9.13 0.05
N MET A 354 13.91 9.87 0.24
CA MET A 354 13.87 11.04 1.13
C MET A 354 14.16 10.70 2.60
N THR A 355 14.03 9.43 2.99
CA THR A 355 14.34 9.02 4.38
C THR A 355 15.84 9.15 4.71
N LYS A 356 16.70 9.28 3.70
CA LYS A 356 18.14 9.52 3.86
C LYS A 356 18.51 10.97 4.09
N LEU A 357 17.59 11.90 3.88
CA LEU A 357 17.84 13.32 4.09
C LEU A 357 18.03 13.65 5.57
N ARG A 358 18.98 14.53 5.88
CA ARG A 358 19.19 15.02 7.25
C ARG A 358 17.93 15.71 7.80
N ALA A 359 17.21 16.44 6.96
CA ALA A 359 15.96 17.09 7.33
C ALA A 359 14.90 16.08 7.80
N TYR A 360 14.78 14.92 7.14
CA TYR A 360 13.89 13.83 7.56
C TYR A 360 14.35 13.21 8.89
N ALA A 361 15.64 12.87 8.99
CA ALA A 361 16.20 12.27 10.20
C ALA A 361 16.04 13.20 11.43
N ASN A 362 16.13 14.51 11.22
CA ASN A 362 15.92 15.53 12.26
C ASN A 362 14.45 15.87 12.53
N GLY A 363 13.52 15.14 11.90
CA GLY A 363 12.09 15.32 12.14
C GLY A 363 11.50 16.64 11.66
N LEU A 364 12.10 17.29 10.64
CA LEU A 364 11.60 18.58 10.13
C LEU A 364 10.41 18.41 9.20
N PHE A 365 10.22 17.23 8.61
CA PHE A 365 9.08 16.90 7.78
C PHE A 365 8.66 15.43 7.92
N ALA A 366 7.48 15.11 7.47
CA ALA A 366 6.96 13.76 7.35
C ALA A 366 6.56 13.46 5.91
N ILE A 367 6.76 12.21 5.46
CA ILE A 367 6.24 11.68 4.21
C ILE A 367 4.83 11.17 4.52
N GLN A 368 3.81 11.76 3.89
CA GLN A 368 2.42 11.42 4.15
C GLN A 368 1.52 11.86 2.99
N GLY A 369 0.65 10.96 2.51
CA GLY A 369 -0.32 11.28 1.47
C GLY A 369 -1.31 12.36 1.90
N GLU A 370 -1.69 13.21 0.97
CA GLU A 370 -2.54 14.38 1.19
C GLU A 370 -3.91 14.02 1.77
N SER A 371 -4.58 12.97 1.24
CA SER A 371 -5.84 12.46 1.78
C SER A 371 -5.74 12.05 3.25
N SER A 372 -4.60 11.46 3.64
CA SER A 372 -4.32 11.08 5.02
C SER A 372 -4.10 12.28 5.94
N VAL A 373 -3.51 13.37 5.42
CA VAL A 373 -3.37 14.65 6.15
C VAL A 373 -4.75 15.27 6.36
N LEU A 374 -5.58 15.29 5.32
CA LEU A 374 -6.94 15.83 5.36
C LEU A 374 -7.81 15.10 6.41
N ALA A 375 -7.76 13.75 6.44
CA ALA A 375 -8.48 12.96 7.44
C ALA A 375 -8.06 13.29 8.89
N ALA A 376 -6.76 13.49 9.13
CA ALA A 376 -6.27 13.88 10.45
C ALA A 376 -6.71 15.29 10.84
N ARG A 377 -6.73 16.23 9.88
CA ARG A 377 -7.22 17.61 10.10
C ARG A 377 -8.71 17.70 10.37
N ALA A 378 -9.51 16.77 9.82
CA ALA A 378 -10.94 16.69 10.10
C ALA A 378 -11.26 16.47 11.58
N VAL A 379 -10.31 15.98 12.38
CA VAL A 379 -10.44 15.90 13.85
C VAL A 379 -10.58 17.28 14.49
N GLU A 380 -9.98 18.33 13.88
CA GLU A 380 -9.92 19.71 14.42
C GLU A 380 -9.40 19.75 15.86
N ALA A 381 -8.31 19.01 16.09
CA ALA A 381 -7.69 18.86 17.39
C ALA A 381 -7.22 20.20 17.97
N LYS A 382 -7.41 20.40 19.28
CA LYS A 382 -7.05 21.63 20.00
C LYS A 382 -6.07 21.34 21.13
N PRO A 383 -5.21 22.29 21.50
CA PRO A 383 -4.32 22.16 22.64
C PRO A 383 -5.03 21.71 23.93
N GLY A 384 -4.40 20.79 24.67
CA GLY A 384 -4.89 20.29 25.96
C GLY A 384 -5.92 19.16 25.89
N GLN A 385 -6.43 18.79 24.71
CA GLN A 385 -7.41 17.73 24.53
C GLN A 385 -6.85 16.32 24.80
N THR A 386 -7.76 15.39 25.03
CA THR A 386 -7.48 13.95 25.08
C THR A 386 -8.10 13.29 23.85
N ILE A 387 -7.27 12.77 22.96
CA ILE A 387 -7.70 12.25 21.66
C ILE A 387 -7.24 10.79 21.50
N LEU A 388 -8.03 9.98 20.80
CA LEU A 388 -7.69 8.61 20.41
C LEU A 388 -7.50 8.52 18.89
N ASP A 389 -6.36 7.96 18.48
CA ASP A 389 -6.16 7.38 17.15
C ASP A 389 -6.26 5.86 17.30
N ALA A 390 -7.37 5.30 16.82
CA ALA A 390 -7.78 3.92 17.13
C ALA A 390 -7.03 2.85 16.33
N CYS A 391 -6.50 3.21 15.14
CA CYS A 391 -5.76 2.32 14.24
C CYS A 391 -4.48 3.03 13.74
N ALA A 392 -3.67 3.50 14.66
CA ALA A 392 -2.73 4.59 14.50
C ALA A 392 -1.50 4.31 13.61
N ALA A 393 -1.10 3.07 13.43
CA ALA A 393 0.18 2.78 12.75
C ALA A 393 0.18 3.10 11.25
N PRO A 394 1.24 3.75 10.75
CA PRO A 394 2.55 3.97 11.37
C PRO A 394 2.71 5.25 12.21
N GLY A 395 1.63 6.02 12.46
CA GLY A 395 1.65 7.22 13.30
C GLY A 395 1.58 8.55 12.55
N GLY A 396 1.33 8.56 11.24
CA GLY A 396 1.27 9.78 10.44
C GLY A 396 0.09 10.68 10.84
N LYS A 397 -1.14 10.13 10.96
CA LYS A 397 -2.33 10.88 11.42
C LYS A 397 -2.18 11.32 12.87
N THR A 398 -1.69 10.44 13.73
CA THR A 398 -1.37 10.74 15.12
C THR A 398 -0.45 11.95 15.25
N ALA A 399 0.58 12.05 14.40
CA ALA A 399 1.53 13.16 14.40
C ALA A 399 0.85 14.47 13.99
N VAL A 400 0.01 14.49 12.94
CA VAL A 400 -0.77 15.68 12.55
C VAL A 400 -1.65 16.17 13.70
N ILE A 401 -2.36 15.26 14.37
CA ILE A 401 -3.20 15.56 15.53
C ILE A 401 -2.36 16.20 16.65
N SER A 402 -1.21 15.60 16.96
CA SER A 402 -0.31 16.12 18.00
C SER A 402 0.25 17.49 17.67
N GLU A 403 0.57 17.74 16.39
CA GLU A 403 1.02 19.05 15.91
C GLU A 403 -0.08 20.13 16.04
N MET A 404 -1.33 19.80 15.69
CA MET A 404 -2.49 20.67 15.91
C MET A 404 -2.71 20.97 17.40
N MET A 405 -2.42 20.01 18.27
CA MET A 405 -2.46 20.17 19.72
C MET A 405 -1.25 20.88 20.31
N GLN A 406 -0.29 21.33 19.47
CA GLN A 406 0.95 21.95 19.92
C GLN A 406 1.72 21.09 20.94
N ASP A 407 1.70 19.76 20.74
CA ASP A 407 2.28 18.75 21.62
C ASP A 407 1.79 18.81 23.09
N THR A 408 0.59 19.34 23.31
CA THR A 408 -0.03 19.42 24.63
C THR A 408 -1.18 18.42 24.76
N GLY A 409 -1.71 18.22 25.97
CA GLY A 409 -2.76 17.22 26.19
C GLY A 409 -2.27 15.79 26.02
N ARG A 410 -3.09 14.92 25.41
CA ARG A 410 -2.74 13.50 25.25
C ARG A 410 -3.34 12.89 23.99
N VAL A 411 -2.52 12.18 23.20
CA VAL A 411 -2.97 11.39 22.06
C VAL A 411 -2.71 9.91 22.35
N TYR A 412 -3.77 9.15 22.61
CA TYR A 412 -3.68 7.69 22.64
C TYR A 412 -3.58 7.18 21.20
N ALA A 413 -2.59 6.34 20.93
CA ALA A 413 -2.33 5.78 19.60
C ALA A 413 -2.32 4.25 19.69
N TRP A 414 -3.39 3.61 19.22
CA TRP A 414 -3.55 2.16 19.34
C TRP A 414 -3.31 1.42 18.04
N ASP A 415 -2.81 0.22 18.16
CA ASP A 415 -2.77 -0.76 17.09
C ASP A 415 -2.75 -2.17 17.70
N THR A 416 -3.29 -3.15 16.98
CA THR A 416 -3.41 -4.54 17.45
C THR A 416 -2.08 -5.29 17.47
N HIS A 417 -1.07 -4.84 16.73
CA HIS A 417 0.19 -5.55 16.55
C HIS A 417 1.39 -4.82 17.17
N ALA A 418 2.14 -5.52 18.00
CA ALA A 418 3.32 -4.95 18.68
C ALA A 418 4.37 -4.34 17.74
N HIS A 419 4.58 -4.93 16.55
CA HIS A 419 5.51 -4.37 15.57
C HIS A 419 5.01 -3.05 14.98
N ARG A 420 3.68 -2.89 14.79
CA ARG A 420 3.07 -1.66 14.29
C ARG A 420 3.11 -0.55 15.37
N VAL A 421 2.88 -0.91 16.64
CA VAL A 421 3.06 0.02 17.76
C VAL A 421 4.49 0.56 17.84
N ARG A 422 5.50 -0.26 17.51
CA ARG A 422 6.89 0.23 17.41
C ARG A 422 7.10 1.27 16.31
N LEU A 423 6.34 1.17 15.19
CA LEU A 423 6.38 2.18 14.14
C LEU A 423 5.82 3.52 14.63
N ILE A 424 4.69 3.50 15.36
CA ILE A 424 4.12 4.71 15.97
C ILE A 424 5.15 5.37 16.89
N LYS A 425 5.78 4.58 17.76
CA LYS A 425 6.83 5.06 18.67
C LYS A 425 8.01 5.68 17.90
N GLY A 426 8.51 5.01 16.87
CA GLY A 426 9.58 5.51 16.02
C GLY A 426 9.22 6.80 15.29
N THR A 427 7.97 6.94 14.84
CA THR A 427 7.47 8.18 14.22
C THR A 427 7.43 9.33 15.24
N ALA A 428 6.90 9.09 16.45
CA ALA A 428 6.86 10.09 17.51
C ALA A 428 8.27 10.54 17.95
N GLU A 429 9.18 9.59 18.15
CA GLU A 429 10.58 9.86 18.51
C GLU A 429 11.30 10.68 17.42
N ARG A 430 11.16 10.30 16.14
CA ARG A 430 11.78 11.01 15.01
C ARG A 430 11.25 12.42 14.86
N LEU A 431 9.93 12.63 15.04
CA LEU A 431 9.29 13.94 14.95
C LEU A 431 9.42 14.76 16.24
N HIS A 432 10.00 14.19 17.29
CA HIS A 432 10.15 14.79 18.62
C HIS A 432 8.81 15.24 19.23
N ILE A 433 7.82 14.34 19.20
CA ILE A 433 6.49 14.54 19.75
C ILE A 433 6.37 13.76 21.06
N GLU A 434 5.99 14.45 22.15
CA GLU A 434 5.99 13.87 23.50
C GLU A 434 4.60 13.50 24.02
N ASN A 435 3.51 14.07 23.47
CA ASN A 435 2.15 13.83 23.96
C ASN A 435 1.50 12.52 23.46
N ILE A 436 2.15 11.79 22.55
CA ILE A 436 1.66 10.51 22.00
C ILE A 436 1.86 9.39 23.01
N ARG A 437 0.84 8.52 23.16
CA ARG A 437 0.84 7.35 24.05
C ARG A 437 0.55 6.07 23.25
N PRO A 438 1.56 5.46 22.63
CA PRO A 438 1.40 4.25 21.84
C PRO A 438 1.04 3.06 22.73
N ALA A 439 0.06 2.26 22.33
CA ALA A 439 -0.30 1.05 23.06
C ALA A 439 -0.79 -0.05 22.13
N MET A 440 -0.44 -1.29 22.44
CA MET A 440 -0.99 -2.46 21.77
C MET A 440 -2.40 -2.73 22.34
N ARG A 441 -3.43 -2.34 21.58
CA ARG A 441 -4.83 -2.47 21.97
C ARG A 441 -5.68 -2.74 20.74
N ASP A 442 -6.70 -3.56 20.95
CA ASP A 442 -7.76 -3.75 19.98
C ASP A 442 -8.86 -2.72 20.23
N ALA A 443 -9.13 -1.89 19.23
CA ALA A 443 -10.11 -0.82 19.29
C ALA A 443 -11.56 -1.32 19.14
N ALA A 444 -11.76 -2.56 18.69
CA ALA A 444 -13.08 -3.20 18.63
C ALA A 444 -13.58 -3.69 20.00
N ILE A 445 -12.72 -3.64 21.03
CA ILE A 445 -13.08 -4.08 22.39
C ILE A 445 -13.57 -2.89 23.19
N GLU A 446 -14.81 -2.97 23.68
CA GLU A 446 -15.43 -1.98 24.58
C GLU A 446 -14.58 -1.71 25.84
N ARG A 447 -14.55 -0.46 26.28
CA ARG A 447 -13.79 -0.01 27.45
C ARG A 447 -14.62 0.89 28.34
N PRO A 448 -15.43 0.32 29.22
CA PRO A 448 -16.31 1.09 30.14
C PRO A 448 -15.57 2.15 30.97
N THR A 449 -14.28 1.92 31.29
CA THR A 449 -13.45 2.88 32.03
C THR A 449 -13.03 4.10 31.22
N MET A 450 -13.25 4.10 29.90
CA MET A 450 -12.97 5.21 29.00
C MET A 450 -14.24 5.86 28.45
N GLN A 451 -15.42 5.43 28.87
CA GLN A 451 -16.69 6.00 28.43
C GLN A 451 -16.72 7.51 28.65
N GLU A 452 -17.07 8.24 27.59
CA GLU A 452 -17.15 9.71 27.56
C GLU A 452 -15.91 10.43 28.14
N THR A 453 -14.69 9.91 27.85
CA THR A 453 -13.44 10.52 28.31
C THR A 453 -12.67 11.24 27.22
N LEU A 454 -12.96 10.98 25.94
CA LEU A 454 -12.25 11.52 24.81
C LEU A 454 -12.92 12.78 24.26
N ASP A 455 -12.14 13.83 24.03
CA ASP A 455 -12.62 15.05 23.35
C ASP A 455 -12.82 14.79 21.85
N ALA A 456 -12.00 13.92 21.27
CA ALA A 456 -12.15 13.45 19.90
C ALA A 456 -11.55 12.06 19.70
N ALA A 457 -11.95 11.37 18.64
CA ALA A 457 -11.31 10.16 18.15
C ALA A 457 -11.24 10.13 16.63
N ILE A 458 -10.20 9.48 16.10
CA ILE A 458 -10.10 9.11 14.69
C ILE A 458 -9.98 7.59 14.56
N ILE A 459 -10.71 7.06 13.61
CA ILE A 459 -10.68 5.66 13.20
C ILE A 459 -10.23 5.63 11.74
N ASP A 460 -8.92 5.50 11.50
CA ASP A 460 -8.40 5.15 10.18
C ASP A 460 -8.52 3.63 10.01
N ALA A 461 -9.72 3.20 9.62
CA ALA A 461 -10.14 1.82 9.77
C ALA A 461 -9.34 0.85 8.88
N PRO A 462 -9.08 -0.37 9.36
CA PRO A 462 -8.56 -1.41 8.47
C PRO A 462 -9.54 -1.64 7.33
N CYS A 463 -9.06 -1.55 6.08
CA CYS A 463 -9.88 -1.60 4.88
C CYS A 463 -9.20 -2.38 3.76
N SER A 464 -9.91 -2.59 2.65
CA SER A 464 -9.39 -3.29 1.46
C SER A 464 -8.19 -2.61 0.80
N GLY A 465 -8.06 -1.29 0.97
CA GLY A 465 -7.03 -0.50 0.30
C GLY A 465 -7.28 -0.32 -1.20
N SER A 466 -8.52 -0.48 -1.65
CA SER A 466 -8.90 -0.37 -3.07
C SER A 466 -8.63 1.02 -3.67
N GLY A 467 -8.59 2.07 -2.85
CA GLY A 467 -8.29 3.44 -3.27
C GLY A 467 -6.81 3.73 -3.53
N VAL A 468 -5.90 2.85 -3.09
CA VAL A 468 -4.44 3.06 -3.20
C VAL A 468 -3.73 2.00 -4.05
N ILE A 469 -4.47 1.23 -4.84
CA ILE A 469 -3.93 0.18 -5.71
C ILE A 469 -2.97 0.69 -6.78
N GLY A 470 -3.06 1.96 -7.17
CA GLY A 470 -2.12 2.61 -8.09
C GLY A 470 -0.71 2.69 -7.52
N ASN A 471 -0.59 2.95 -6.21
CA ASN A 471 0.68 3.05 -5.49
C ASN A 471 1.09 1.73 -4.81
N LYS A 472 0.13 0.84 -4.51
CA LYS A 472 0.33 -0.45 -3.85
C LYS A 472 -0.34 -1.57 -4.65
N PRO A 473 0.24 -1.98 -5.79
CA PRO A 473 -0.41 -2.88 -6.74
C PRO A 473 -0.63 -4.31 -6.21
N ASP A 474 0.07 -4.71 -5.15
CA ASP A 474 -0.14 -6.00 -4.48
C ASP A 474 -1.47 -6.10 -3.73
N LEU A 475 -2.07 -4.98 -3.33
CA LEU A 475 -3.34 -4.98 -2.59
C LEU A 475 -4.49 -5.52 -3.43
N LYS A 476 -4.54 -5.24 -4.74
CA LYS A 476 -5.65 -5.70 -5.59
C LYS A 476 -5.84 -7.22 -5.61
N TYR A 477 -4.77 -7.99 -5.34
CA TYR A 477 -4.82 -9.47 -5.28
C TYR A 477 -5.40 -10.01 -3.98
N ARG A 478 -5.70 -9.15 -3.02
CA ARG A 478 -6.27 -9.49 -1.71
C ARG A 478 -7.73 -9.06 -1.58
N ILE A 479 -8.25 -8.35 -2.58
CA ILE A 479 -9.62 -7.84 -2.59
C ILE A 479 -10.53 -8.94 -3.11
N SER A 480 -11.51 -9.33 -2.29
CA SER A 480 -12.63 -10.19 -2.62
C SER A 480 -13.88 -9.74 -1.86
N ARG A 481 -15.06 -10.16 -2.27
CA ARG A 481 -16.31 -9.84 -1.57
C ARG A 481 -16.29 -10.32 -0.12
N GLU A 482 -15.77 -11.53 0.11
CA GLU A 482 -15.64 -12.09 1.45
C GLU A 482 -14.68 -11.27 2.33
N ALA A 483 -13.52 -10.88 1.78
CA ALA A 483 -12.53 -10.06 2.50
C ALA A 483 -13.13 -8.69 2.88
N VAL A 484 -13.83 -8.01 1.96
CA VAL A 484 -14.49 -6.73 2.21
C VAL A 484 -15.57 -6.89 3.28
N GLN A 485 -16.44 -7.90 3.19
CA GLN A 485 -17.45 -8.15 4.21
C GLN A 485 -16.88 -8.43 5.61
N SER A 486 -15.76 -9.14 5.69
CA SER A 486 -15.04 -9.37 6.96
C SER A 486 -14.50 -8.07 7.55
N LEU A 487 -13.94 -7.19 6.69
CA LEU A 487 -13.46 -5.88 7.10
C LEU A 487 -14.59 -4.98 7.57
N CYS A 488 -15.74 -4.96 6.89
CA CYS A 488 -16.93 -4.22 7.28
C CYS A 488 -17.41 -4.56 8.70
N LYS A 489 -17.39 -5.86 9.07
CA LYS A 489 -17.73 -6.28 10.44
C LYS A 489 -16.74 -5.72 11.47
N THR A 490 -15.46 -5.74 11.15
CA THR A 490 -14.40 -5.19 12.01
C THR A 490 -14.54 -3.67 12.14
N GLN A 491 -14.80 -2.98 11.05
CA GLN A 491 -15.01 -1.53 10.99
C GLN A 491 -16.19 -1.12 11.87
N GLN A 492 -17.32 -1.82 11.75
CA GLN A 492 -18.51 -1.55 12.58
C GLN A 492 -18.25 -1.80 14.06
N ALA A 493 -17.53 -2.87 14.42
CA ALA A 493 -17.17 -3.15 15.80
C ALA A 493 -16.27 -2.05 16.40
N ILE A 494 -15.31 -1.53 15.61
CA ILE A 494 -14.45 -0.42 16.03
C ILE A 494 -15.26 0.87 16.19
N LEU A 495 -16.15 1.19 15.23
CA LEU A 495 -17.03 2.36 15.30
C LEU A 495 -17.86 2.36 16.57
N ASN A 496 -18.53 1.24 16.86
CA ASN A 496 -19.37 1.09 18.05
C ASN A 496 -18.55 1.27 19.35
N ALA A 497 -17.44 0.54 19.49
CA ALA A 497 -16.63 0.58 20.70
C ALA A 497 -15.97 1.95 20.95
N VAL A 498 -15.55 2.65 19.90
CA VAL A 498 -14.88 3.96 20.02
C VAL A 498 -15.89 5.08 20.26
N SER A 499 -17.09 5.01 19.68
CA SER A 499 -18.14 6.04 19.85
C SER A 499 -18.55 6.22 21.31
N ASP A 500 -18.58 5.13 22.11
CA ASP A 500 -18.88 5.18 23.55
C ASP A 500 -17.84 5.98 24.34
N MET A 501 -16.58 6.01 23.86
CA MET A 501 -15.50 6.72 24.52
C MET A 501 -15.54 8.24 24.27
N VAL A 502 -16.24 8.69 23.24
CA VAL A 502 -16.32 10.10 22.85
C VAL A 502 -17.29 10.83 23.78
N LYS A 503 -16.88 11.97 24.32
CA LYS A 503 -17.71 12.87 25.14
C LYS A 503 -18.87 13.44 24.33
N LYS A 504 -19.92 13.84 25.00
CA LYS A 504 -20.95 14.72 24.43
C LYS A 504 -20.29 16.00 23.89
N GLY A 505 -20.69 16.44 22.69
CA GLY A 505 -20.05 17.53 21.97
C GLY A 505 -18.68 17.17 21.35
N GLY A 506 -18.19 15.94 21.56
CA GLY A 506 -16.93 15.46 21.00
C GLY A 506 -17.00 15.12 19.52
N THR A 507 -15.83 14.94 18.91
CA THR A 507 -15.68 14.63 17.47
C THR A 507 -15.28 13.16 17.27
N LEU A 508 -15.91 12.50 16.29
CA LEU A 508 -15.51 11.18 15.80
C LEU A 508 -15.26 11.28 14.29
N VAL A 509 -14.02 11.00 13.87
CA VAL A 509 -13.67 10.93 12.44
C VAL A 509 -13.49 9.48 12.04
N TYR A 510 -14.17 9.07 10.99
CA TYR A 510 -13.99 7.77 10.34
C TYR A 510 -13.33 7.97 8.98
N SER A 511 -12.31 7.19 8.68
CA SER A 511 -11.63 7.23 7.39
C SER A 511 -11.17 5.85 6.93
N THR A 512 -11.11 5.68 5.61
CA THR A 512 -10.56 4.48 4.95
C THR A 512 -9.81 4.87 3.68
N CYS A 513 -8.87 4.02 3.25
CA CYS A 513 -8.29 4.10 1.92
C CYS A 513 -9.02 3.16 0.93
N SER A 514 -10.32 3.00 1.08
CA SER A 514 -11.20 2.23 0.21
C SER A 514 -12.08 3.14 -0.65
N ILE A 515 -12.47 2.65 -1.83
CA ILE A 515 -13.47 3.29 -2.69
C ILE A 515 -14.84 2.61 -2.60
N PHE A 516 -14.96 1.45 -1.95
CA PHE A 516 -16.20 0.70 -1.85
C PHE A 516 -17.18 1.34 -0.83
N LYS A 517 -18.43 1.49 -1.25
CA LYS A 517 -19.51 2.03 -0.39
C LYS A 517 -19.74 1.18 0.84
N ASP A 518 -19.56 -0.15 0.74
CA ASP A 518 -19.74 -1.07 1.86
C ASP A 518 -18.77 -0.76 3.03
N GLU A 519 -17.54 -0.33 2.73
CA GLU A 519 -16.54 0.05 3.73
C GLU A 519 -16.67 1.53 4.16
N ASN A 520 -17.45 2.34 3.46
CA ASN A 520 -17.50 3.80 3.58
C ASN A 520 -18.91 4.27 3.99
N GLU A 521 -19.69 4.76 3.06
CA GLU A 521 -21.01 5.34 3.28
C GLU A 521 -21.97 4.36 4.01
N GLN A 522 -21.95 3.07 3.67
CA GLN A 522 -22.83 2.09 4.31
C GLN A 522 -22.47 1.85 5.78
N GLN A 523 -21.16 1.93 6.14
CA GLN A 523 -20.74 1.87 7.54
C GLN A 523 -21.31 3.04 8.33
N ILE A 524 -21.26 4.24 7.77
CA ILE A 524 -21.78 5.45 8.43
C ILE A 524 -23.31 5.41 8.52
N ARG A 525 -24.01 5.00 7.46
CA ARG A 525 -25.49 4.82 7.49
C ARG A 525 -25.92 3.82 8.57
N SER A 526 -25.24 2.68 8.64
CA SER A 526 -25.49 1.65 9.65
C SER A 526 -25.22 2.18 11.06
N PHE A 527 -24.09 2.85 11.26
CA PHE A 527 -23.71 3.45 12.53
C PHE A 527 -24.74 4.48 13.02
N LEU A 528 -25.11 5.45 12.19
CA LEU A 528 -26.07 6.49 12.55
C LEU A 528 -27.47 5.95 12.84
N SER A 529 -27.86 4.82 12.24
CA SER A 529 -29.15 4.16 12.52
C SER A 529 -29.25 3.61 13.93
N THR A 530 -28.09 3.26 14.54
CA THR A 530 -28.00 2.69 15.90
C THR A 530 -27.48 3.69 16.94
N HIS A 531 -26.93 4.83 16.48
CA HIS A 531 -26.37 5.88 17.33
C HIS A 531 -27.02 7.24 16.98
N PRO A 532 -28.31 7.45 17.36
CA PRO A 532 -29.04 8.66 17.01
C PRO A 532 -28.52 9.92 17.74
N ASP A 533 -27.59 9.75 18.66
CA ASP A 533 -26.86 10.82 19.34
C ASP A 533 -25.65 11.34 18.54
N PHE A 534 -25.36 10.80 17.36
CA PHE A 534 -24.36 11.31 16.42
C PHE A 534 -25.00 11.91 15.17
N TYR A 535 -24.34 12.93 14.60
CA TYR A 535 -24.68 13.48 13.29
C TYR A 535 -23.41 13.78 12.49
N VAL A 536 -23.52 13.80 11.16
CA VAL A 536 -22.41 14.15 10.27
C VAL A 536 -22.21 15.65 10.26
N GLU A 537 -20.96 16.08 10.46
CA GLU A 537 -20.54 17.48 10.35
C GLU A 537 -19.70 17.65 9.09
N SER A 538 -20.02 18.66 8.28
CA SER A 538 -19.30 18.95 7.03
C SER A 538 -17.85 19.32 7.28
N ILE A 539 -16.97 18.86 6.37
CA ILE A 539 -15.55 19.24 6.31
C ILE A 539 -15.23 20.16 5.14
N THR A 540 -16.25 20.71 4.44
CA THR A 540 -16.11 21.59 3.27
C THR A 540 -15.11 22.75 3.51
N SER A 541 -15.03 23.27 4.75
CA SER A 541 -14.09 24.33 5.12
C SER A 541 -12.60 23.91 5.04
N LEU A 542 -12.31 22.63 5.05
CA LEU A 542 -10.96 22.07 4.96
C LEU A 542 -10.61 21.64 3.52
N LEU A 543 -11.59 21.66 2.61
CA LEU A 543 -11.43 21.13 1.26
C LEU A 543 -10.95 22.22 0.29
N PRO A 544 -10.05 21.86 -0.63
CA PRO A 544 -9.84 22.62 -1.86
C PRO A 544 -11.15 22.83 -2.61
N ASP A 545 -11.26 23.91 -3.37
CA ASP A 545 -12.52 24.28 -4.04
C ASP A 545 -13.02 23.20 -5.01
N ASP A 546 -12.13 22.52 -5.70
CA ASP A 546 -12.42 21.45 -6.64
C ASP A 546 -12.88 20.13 -6.00
N LEU A 547 -12.73 19.98 -4.68
CA LEU A 547 -13.17 18.79 -3.94
C LEU A 547 -14.45 19.02 -3.13
N LYS A 548 -14.94 20.26 -3.01
CA LYS A 548 -16.12 20.58 -2.18
C LYS A 548 -17.40 19.89 -2.64
N GLU A 549 -17.56 19.72 -3.94
CA GLU A 549 -18.72 19.04 -4.53
C GLU A 549 -18.72 17.52 -4.35
N HIS A 550 -17.59 16.94 -3.93
CA HIS A 550 -17.46 15.50 -3.65
C HIS A 550 -17.93 15.13 -2.24
N GLU A 551 -18.20 16.11 -1.38
CA GLU A 551 -18.76 15.86 -0.06
C GLU A 551 -20.25 15.56 -0.16
N THR A 552 -20.65 14.43 0.42
CA THR A 552 -22.05 13.96 0.51
C THR A 552 -22.56 14.12 1.94
N PRO A 553 -23.86 13.94 2.20
CA PRO A 553 -24.40 13.92 3.56
C PRO A 553 -23.78 12.86 4.49
N TYR A 554 -23.00 11.92 3.95
CA TYR A 554 -22.38 10.84 4.71
C TYR A 554 -20.85 10.93 4.74
N GLY A 555 -20.25 11.96 4.15
CA GLY A 555 -18.82 12.21 4.12
C GLY A 555 -18.27 12.46 2.73
N LEU A 556 -16.96 12.59 2.64
CA LEU A 556 -16.20 12.85 1.42
C LEU A 556 -15.67 11.53 0.85
N GLN A 557 -15.91 11.25 -0.44
CA GLN A 557 -15.29 10.16 -1.18
C GLN A 557 -14.35 10.71 -2.26
N LEU A 558 -13.08 10.32 -2.21
CA LEU A 558 -12.05 10.65 -3.20
C LEU A 558 -11.70 9.44 -4.05
N PHE A 559 -11.40 9.69 -5.34
CA PHE A 559 -10.98 8.68 -6.31
C PHE A 559 -9.67 9.09 -6.97
N ALA A 560 -8.68 8.23 -6.95
CA ALA A 560 -7.34 8.57 -7.43
C ALA A 560 -7.30 9.05 -8.90
N HIS A 561 -8.15 8.50 -9.77
CA HIS A 561 -8.20 8.84 -11.20
C HIS A 561 -8.91 10.16 -11.50
N ARG A 562 -9.67 10.72 -10.56
CA ARG A 562 -10.41 11.99 -10.71
C ARG A 562 -9.75 13.12 -9.94
N ASP A 563 -9.30 12.83 -8.73
CA ASP A 563 -8.99 13.86 -7.74
C ASP A 563 -7.50 14.16 -7.63
N ASP A 564 -6.65 13.44 -8.39
CA ASP A 564 -5.20 13.55 -8.34
C ASP A 564 -4.64 13.44 -6.90
N MET A 565 -5.31 12.58 -6.10
CA MET A 565 -4.95 12.20 -4.74
C MET A 565 -5.26 10.72 -4.56
N ASP A 566 -4.74 10.08 -3.50
CA ASP A 566 -5.14 8.71 -3.18
C ASP A 566 -6.67 8.61 -2.99
N GLY A 567 -7.27 7.52 -3.50
CA GLY A 567 -8.66 7.19 -3.24
C GLY A 567 -8.87 6.99 -1.73
N PHE A 568 -9.80 7.78 -1.16
CA PHE A 568 -9.95 7.87 0.28
C PHE A 568 -11.36 8.25 0.67
N TYR A 569 -11.78 7.84 1.85
CA TYR A 569 -13.05 8.23 2.43
C TYR A 569 -12.85 8.91 3.79
N ILE A 570 -13.60 9.99 4.04
CA ILE A 570 -13.54 10.74 5.30
C ILE A 570 -14.94 11.14 5.70
N CYS A 571 -15.34 10.78 6.92
CA CYS A 571 -16.59 11.24 7.54
C CYS A 571 -16.30 11.79 8.93
N LYS A 572 -16.64 13.05 9.15
CA LYS A 572 -16.60 13.70 10.45
C LYS A 572 -17.98 13.66 11.09
N MET A 573 -18.05 13.19 12.32
CA MET A 573 -19.28 13.11 13.11
C MET A 573 -19.12 13.82 14.44
N LYS A 574 -20.22 14.37 14.93
CA LYS A 574 -20.31 14.98 16.27
C LYS A 574 -21.28 14.23 17.13
N LYS A 575 -20.90 13.98 18.40
CA LYS A 575 -21.82 13.50 19.41
C LYS A 575 -22.64 14.66 19.97
N MET A 576 -23.98 14.55 19.95
CA MET A 576 -24.86 15.62 20.42
C MET A 576 -24.62 15.92 21.90
N ASP A 577 -24.60 17.19 22.22
CA ASP A 577 -24.62 17.65 23.59
C ASP A 577 -26.08 18.04 23.94
N PHE A 578 -26.85 17.08 24.42
CA PHE A 578 -28.18 17.37 24.91
C PHE A 578 -28.04 18.14 26.24
N VAL A 579 -27.88 19.45 26.14
CA VAL A 579 -28.15 20.32 27.28
C VAL A 579 -29.65 20.15 27.54
N SER A 580 -30.01 19.41 28.60
CA SER A 580 -31.38 19.35 29.06
C SER A 580 -31.84 20.79 29.30
N VAL A 581 -32.69 21.30 28.40
CA VAL A 581 -33.44 22.51 28.67
C VAL A 581 -34.34 22.20 29.88
N LYS A 582 -33.87 22.63 31.06
CA LYS A 582 -34.68 22.62 32.28
C LYS A 582 -35.69 23.75 32.21
#